data_e4abfa751817785e2bf0b98bd082849e
#
_entry.id   e4abfa751817785e2bf0b98bd082849e
#
_cell.length_a   1.000
_cell.length_b   1.000
_cell.length_c   1.000
_cell.angle_alpha   90.00
_cell.angle_beta   90.00
_cell.angle_gamma   90.00
#
_symmetry.space_group_name_H-M   'P 1'
#
loop_
_entity.id
_entity.type
_entity.pdbx_description
1 polymer ?
#
loop_
_entity_poly.entity_id
_entity_poly.type
_entity_poly.pdbx_seq_one_letter_code
_entity_poly.pdbx_strand_id
1 'polypeptide(L)'
;MMRRTAPIFSVATVKNLIDGKFTESKATKFYDVINPATGSVIAKCPQSTPEEMRAAVENSAAAQVAWRNTSVGNRVRVMLKYQQLIRENSKQIAEILTEEQGKTLGDAEGDLFRGLEVVEHTCSMGTLIMGETVENVSAHMDTYSYRQPLGVTAGICPFNFPAMIPLWMFPVAITAGNAMLLKPSEKVPLTSMKLAELALQAGVPAGIVNVIHGGHDAVNFICDAPEIRAISFVGGNAAGEYIHARGTKNGKRVQANLGAKNHGVIMPDADKDHALNSLIGSSIGACGQRCMALSTAVFVGDAKKWIPELAERASKLRPGPGNKNSDFGPMITKEARDRAIRLITESEKLGAKVLVDGRNVTVPEHPNGNWIGASVVTDVTTEMPCYKEEIFGPALVVLTVDTLDDAINMINKNPYGNGTSIFTSSGIAARKFQHDVDAGQVGINVPIPVPLPYFSFTGSRASIRGDINFYGKQGVQFYTQVKTISSNWNPKFKNTGATVNMPILGKDQ
;
A
#
# COMPACT_ATOMS: atom_id res chain seq x y z
N MET A 1 22.08 35.62 -38.34
CA MET A 1 21.33 35.21 -37.10
C MET A 1 21.21 33.69 -37.16
N MET A 2 22.17 32.95 -36.59
CA MET A 2 22.10 31.49 -36.46
C MET A 2 21.18 31.15 -35.29
N ARG A 3 20.04 30.51 -35.55
CA ARG A 3 19.21 29.88 -34.52
C ARG A 3 20.02 28.73 -33.90
N ARG A 4 20.47 28.92 -32.65
CA ARG A 4 20.95 27.83 -31.84
C ARG A 4 19.74 26.90 -31.54
N THR A 5 19.69 25.77 -32.23
CA THR A 5 18.85 24.65 -31.83
C THR A 5 19.37 24.16 -30.47
N ALA A 6 18.57 24.30 -29.44
CA ALA A 6 18.86 23.66 -28.15
C ALA A 6 19.03 22.15 -28.40
N PRO A 7 20.00 21.48 -27.74
CA PRO A 7 20.13 20.06 -27.89
C PRO A 7 18.86 19.41 -27.37
N ILE A 8 18.23 18.56 -28.18
CA ILE A 8 17.12 17.68 -27.77
C ILE A 8 17.77 16.66 -26.84
N PHE A 9 17.82 16.90 -25.53
CA PHE A 9 18.14 15.87 -24.58
C PHE A 9 17.05 14.82 -24.69
N SER A 10 17.38 13.60 -25.13
CA SER A 10 16.46 12.48 -25.12
C SER A 10 16.04 12.20 -23.67
N VAL A 11 14.75 12.21 -23.41
CA VAL A 11 14.20 11.85 -22.11
C VAL A 11 14.62 10.42 -21.79
N ALA A 12 15.17 10.18 -20.60
CA ALA A 12 15.69 8.88 -20.20
C ALA A 12 14.58 7.82 -20.20
N THR A 13 14.90 6.63 -20.68
CA THR A 13 14.00 5.47 -20.59
C THR A 13 14.24 4.70 -19.29
N VAL A 14 13.18 4.35 -18.60
CA VAL A 14 13.25 3.48 -17.42
C VAL A 14 13.61 2.06 -17.86
N LYS A 15 14.59 1.47 -17.20
CA LYS A 15 15.07 0.12 -17.50
C LYS A 15 14.27 -0.93 -16.76
N ASN A 16 14.13 -2.14 -17.32
CA ASN A 16 13.76 -3.31 -16.56
C ASN A 16 14.94 -3.74 -15.67
N LEU A 17 14.66 -4.39 -14.53
CA LEU A 17 15.67 -5.13 -13.77
C LEU A 17 15.40 -6.62 -13.94
N ILE A 18 16.29 -7.31 -14.66
CA ILE A 18 16.20 -8.74 -14.92
C ILE A 18 17.58 -9.36 -14.70
N ASP A 19 17.62 -10.43 -13.90
CA ASP A 19 18.88 -11.15 -13.59
C ASP A 19 19.97 -10.23 -13.02
N GLY A 20 19.58 -9.32 -12.11
CA GLY A 20 20.50 -8.38 -11.48
C GLY A 20 21.03 -7.28 -12.41
N LYS A 21 20.51 -7.15 -13.63
CA LYS A 21 20.96 -6.20 -14.65
C LYS A 21 19.85 -5.22 -15.01
N PHE A 22 20.19 -3.94 -15.03
CA PHE A 22 19.34 -2.90 -15.58
C PHE A 22 19.44 -2.90 -17.11
N THR A 23 18.39 -3.38 -17.78
CA THR A 23 18.34 -3.57 -19.23
C THR A 23 17.35 -2.64 -19.90
N GLU A 24 17.73 -2.03 -21.01
CA GLU A 24 16.80 -1.31 -21.87
C GLU A 24 15.73 -2.27 -22.39
N SER A 25 14.46 -1.83 -22.33
CA SER A 25 13.36 -2.63 -22.87
C SER A 25 13.32 -2.53 -24.40
N LYS A 26 12.94 -3.64 -25.05
CA LYS A 26 12.62 -3.71 -26.48
C LYS A 26 11.18 -3.26 -26.78
N ALA A 27 10.50 -2.65 -25.81
CA ALA A 27 9.13 -2.16 -25.95
C ALA A 27 9.02 -1.14 -27.09
N THR A 28 7.89 -1.19 -27.80
CA THR A 28 7.47 -0.17 -28.76
C THR A 28 6.48 0.83 -28.16
N LYS A 29 5.87 0.47 -27.01
CA LYS A 29 4.90 1.28 -26.27
C LYS A 29 5.53 1.77 -24.98
N PHE A 30 5.39 3.07 -24.71
CA PHE A 30 5.88 3.74 -23.51
C PHE A 30 4.79 4.60 -22.88
N TYR A 31 4.90 4.77 -21.57
CA TYR A 31 4.12 5.71 -20.77
C TYR A 31 5.02 6.87 -20.36
N ASP A 32 4.56 8.10 -20.52
CA ASP A 32 5.31 9.25 -20.04
C ASP A 32 5.24 9.32 -18.51
N VAL A 33 6.41 9.41 -17.87
CA VAL A 33 6.54 9.74 -16.45
C VAL A 33 6.58 11.26 -16.37
N ILE A 34 5.53 11.82 -15.80
CA ILE A 34 5.31 13.27 -15.79
C ILE A 34 5.53 13.80 -14.37
N ASN A 35 6.33 14.86 -14.25
CA ASN A 35 6.36 15.64 -13.02
C ASN A 35 5.03 16.39 -12.89
N PRO A 36 4.17 16.03 -11.92
CA PRO A 36 2.82 16.57 -11.85
C PRO A 36 2.74 18.04 -11.43
N ALA A 37 3.85 18.59 -10.90
CA ALA A 37 3.94 20.02 -10.55
C ALA A 37 4.25 20.90 -11.76
N THR A 38 4.97 20.39 -12.75
CA THR A 38 5.40 21.16 -13.92
C THR A 38 4.73 20.76 -15.22
N GLY A 39 4.16 19.55 -15.29
CA GLY A 39 3.64 18.95 -16.51
C GLY A 39 4.74 18.45 -17.46
N SER A 40 6.02 18.51 -17.06
CA SER A 40 7.13 18.05 -17.91
C SER A 40 7.30 16.54 -17.84
N VAL A 41 7.64 15.92 -18.98
CA VAL A 41 8.04 14.51 -19.03
C VAL A 41 9.47 14.39 -18.51
N ILE A 42 9.66 13.58 -17.46
CA ILE A 42 10.97 13.37 -16.81
C ILE A 42 11.60 12.02 -17.19
N ALA A 43 10.78 11.04 -17.56
CA ALA A 43 11.23 9.74 -18.03
C ALA A 43 10.16 9.09 -18.93
N LYS A 44 10.53 7.98 -19.60
CA LYS A 44 9.59 7.12 -20.34
C LYS A 44 9.61 5.72 -19.74
N CYS A 45 8.48 5.24 -19.25
CA CYS A 45 8.30 3.92 -18.67
C CYS A 45 7.84 2.94 -19.77
N PRO A 46 8.57 1.83 -20.04
CA PRO A 46 8.21 0.90 -21.09
C PRO A 46 6.99 0.05 -20.69
N GLN A 47 6.23 -0.40 -21.69
CA GLN A 47 5.40 -1.60 -21.58
C GLN A 47 6.31 -2.79 -21.87
N SER A 48 6.85 -3.45 -20.85
CA SER A 48 7.72 -4.62 -21.01
C SER A 48 7.11 -5.65 -21.95
N THR A 49 7.95 -6.21 -22.85
CA THR A 49 7.45 -7.18 -23.82
C THR A 49 7.09 -8.52 -23.16
N PRO A 50 6.25 -9.36 -23.78
CA PRO A 50 5.95 -10.69 -23.25
C PRO A 50 7.20 -11.54 -23.00
N GLU A 51 8.22 -11.42 -23.86
CA GLU A 51 9.49 -12.13 -23.75
C GLU A 51 10.30 -11.64 -22.54
N GLU A 52 10.34 -10.33 -22.29
CA GLU A 52 11.01 -9.74 -21.13
C GLU A 52 10.33 -10.17 -19.82
N MET A 53 9.00 -10.13 -19.79
CA MET A 53 8.23 -10.58 -18.64
C MET A 53 8.42 -12.08 -18.38
N ARG A 54 8.45 -12.90 -19.44
CA ARG A 54 8.73 -14.34 -19.35
C ARG A 54 10.13 -14.60 -18.82
N ALA A 55 11.13 -13.95 -19.38
CA ALA A 55 12.52 -14.07 -18.92
C ALA A 55 12.69 -13.67 -17.44
N ALA A 56 12.00 -12.63 -17.00
CA ALA A 56 12.03 -12.20 -15.59
C ALA A 56 11.47 -13.27 -14.64
N VAL A 57 10.34 -13.90 -15.00
CA VAL A 57 9.71 -14.95 -14.17
C VAL A 57 10.54 -16.22 -14.14
N GLU A 58 11.04 -16.68 -15.29
CA GLU A 58 11.89 -17.88 -15.41
C GLU A 58 13.20 -17.70 -14.62
N ASN A 59 13.82 -16.53 -14.75
CA ASN A 59 15.01 -16.19 -13.97
C ASN A 59 14.69 -16.17 -12.45
N SER A 60 13.57 -15.59 -12.04
CA SER A 60 13.14 -15.61 -10.63
C SER A 60 12.94 -17.04 -10.11
N ALA A 61 12.34 -17.92 -10.91
CA ALA A 61 12.12 -19.30 -10.53
C ALA A 61 13.44 -20.06 -10.35
N ALA A 62 14.39 -19.86 -11.25
CA ALA A 62 15.72 -20.47 -11.16
C ALA A 62 16.51 -19.96 -9.95
N ALA A 63 16.57 -18.65 -9.74
CA ALA A 63 17.29 -18.01 -8.63
C ALA A 63 16.72 -18.42 -7.25
N GLN A 64 15.40 -18.56 -7.14
CA GLN A 64 14.73 -18.90 -5.90
C GLN A 64 15.16 -20.27 -5.34
N VAL A 65 15.52 -21.23 -6.19
CA VAL A 65 15.96 -22.56 -5.75
C VAL A 65 17.20 -22.50 -4.83
N ALA A 66 18.18 -21.69 -5.16
CA ALA A 66 19.34 -21.46 -4.31
C ALA A 66 19.01 -20.59 -3.10
N TRP A 67 18.21 -19.54 -3.29
CA TRP A 67 17.85 -18.59 -2.24
C TRP A 67 17.03 -19.22 -1.11
N ARG A 68 16.08 -20.09 -1.40
CA ARG A 68 15.31 -20.82 -0.36
C ARG A 68 16.20 -21.66 0.55
N ASN A 69 17.33 -22.14 0.03
CA ASN A 69 18.30 -22.96 0.77
C ASN A 69 19.34 -22.09 1.52
N THR A 70 19.37 -20.77 1.27
CA THR A 70 20.18 -19.84 2.04
C THR A 70 19.60 -19.73 3.46
N SER A 71 20.47 -19.83 4.48
CA SER A 71 20.01 -19.75 5.87
C SER A 71 19.28 -18.44 6.15
N VAL A 72 18.26 -18.49 7.03
CA VAL A 72 17.49 -17.30 7.39
C VAL A 72 18.39 -16.20 7.96
N GLY A 73 19.43 -16.56 8.73
CA GLY A 73 20.42 -15.60 9.25
C GLY A 73 21.16 -14.86 8.15
N ASN A 74 21.51 -15.53 7.05
CA ASN A 74 22.17 -14.86 5.91
C ASN A 74 21.20 -13.94 5.17
N ARG A 75 19.95 -14.35 4.96
CA ARG A 75 18.92 -13.48 4.36
C ARG A 75 18.67 -12.23 5.22
N VAL A 76 18.63 -12.38 6.53
CA VAL A 76 18.51 -11.26 7.49
C VAL A 76 19.70 -10.30 7.39
N ARG A 77 20.96 -10.81 7.26
CA ARG A 77 22.13 -9.94 7.09
C ARG A 77 22.05 -9.06 5.84
N VAL A 78 21.47 -9.57 4.77
CA VAL A 78 21.18 -8.76 3.57
C VAL A 78 20.21 -7.63 3.89
N MET A 79 19.15 -7.90 4.67
CA MET A 79 18.18 -6.88 5.07
C MET A 79 18.79 -5.84 6.02
N LEU A 80 19.67 -6.25 6.93
CA LEU A 80 20.41 -5.31 7.80
C LEU A 80 21.27 -4.33 6.97
N LYS A 81 21.94 -4.82 5.93
CA LYS A 81 22.66 -3.94 5.02
C LYS A 81 21.74 -3.08 4.16
N TYR A 82 20.61 -3.64 3.72
CA TYR A 82 19.64 -2.93 2.90
C TYR A 82 19.01 -1.75 3.65
N GLN A 83 18.58 -1.94 4.90
CA GLN A 83 18.03 -0.86 5.71
C GLN A 83 19.05 0.27 5.93
N GLN A 84 20.34 -0.07 6.10
CA GLN A 84 21.39 0.94 6.22
C GLN A 84 21.53 1.74 4.92
N LEU A 85 21.60 1.07 3.76
CA LEU A 85 21.68 1.74 2.46
C LEU A 85 20.48 2.64 2.18
N ILE A 86 19.28 2.25 2.59
CA ILE A 86 18.09 3.13 2.48
C ILE A 86 18.28 4.39 3.33
N ARG A 87 18.75 4.28 4.58
CA ARG A 87 19.02 5.43 5.46
C ARG A 87 20.04 6.37 4.87
N GLU A 88 21.14 5.84 4.35
CA GLU A 88 22.22 6.62 3.73
C GLU A 88 21.77 7.35 2.46
N ASN A 89 20.80 6.81 1.74
CA ASN A 89 20.26 7.38 0.49
C ASN A 89 18.88 8.06 0.69
N SER A 90 18.41 8.25 1.92
CA SER A 90 17.05 8.71 2.21
C SER A 90 16.69 10.03 1.52
N LYS A 91 17.59 11.00 1.55
CA LYS A 91 17.41 12.29 0.88
C LYS A 91 17.24 12.14 -0.63
N GLN A 92 18.12 11.38 -1.29
CA GLN A 92 18.05 11.14 -2.73
C GLN A 92 16.74 10.45 -3.12
N ILE A 93 16.31 9.44 -2.34
CA ILE A 93 15.06 8.74 -2.58
C ILE A 93 13.86 9.68 -2.44
N ALA A 94 13.82 10.53 -1.41
CA ALA A 94 12.76 11.51 -1.20
C ALA A 94 12.71 12.55 -2.33
N GLU A 95 13.85 13.02 -2.83
CA GLU A 95 13.94 13.93 -3.98
C GLU A 95 13.37 13.30 -5.25
N ILE A 96 13.77 12.06 -5.58
CA ILE A 96 13.23 11.30 -6.73
C ILE A 96 11.71 11.13 -6.59
N LEU A 97 11.25 10.75 -5.41
CA LEU A 97 9.85 10.54 -5.12
C LEU A 97 9.03 11.82 -5.28
N THR A 98 9.53 12.95 -4.74
CA THR A 98 8.89 14.27 -4.91
C THR A 98 8.80 14.66 -6.38
N GLU A 99 9.82 14.40 -7.17
CA GLU A 99 9.85 14.75 -8.59
C GLU A 99 8.83 13.96 -9.42
N GLU A 100 8.72 12.64 -9.20
CA GLU A 100 7.82 11.80 -10.02
C GLU A 100 6.37 11.78 -9.50
N GLN A 101 6.14 11.96 -8.18
CA GLN A 101 4.81 11.86 -7.58
C GLN A 101 4.20 13.21 -7.22
N GLY A 102 5.04 14.20 -6.91
CA GLY A 102 4.63 15.58 -6.64
C GLY A 102 4.39 15.92 -5.17
N LYS A 103 4.36 14.97 -4.24
CA LYS A 103 4.20 15.27 -2.81
C LYS A 103 5.38 16.08 -2.25
N THR A 104 5.17 16.74 -1.11
CA THR A 104 6.25 17.51 -0.46
C THR A 104 7.41 16.61 -0.04
N LEU A 105 8.62 17.19 0.09
CA LEU A 105 9.78 16.44 0.59
C LEU A 105 9.51 15.81 1.95
N GLY A 106 8.84 16.51 2.87
CA GLY A 106 8.47 15.95 4.17
C GLY A 106 7.51 14.76 4.07
N ASP A 107 6.53 14.80 3.15
CA ASP A 107 5.66 13.65 2.86
C ASP A 107 6.42 12.50 2.19
N ALA A 108 7.43 12.81 1.35
CA ALA A 108 8.27 11.81 0.70
C ALA A 108 9.20 11.11 1.70
N GLU A 109 9.78 11.85 2.63
CA GLU A 109 10.55 11.31 3.75
C GLU A 109 9.70 10.41 4.64
N GLY A 110 8.45 10.83 4.93
CA GLY A 110 7.48 10.03 5.67
C GLY A 110 7.08 8.74 4.95
N ASP A 111 6.88 8.79 3.63
CA ASP A 111 6.63 7.62 2.78
C ASP A 111 7.77 6.60 2.91
N LEU A 112 9.00 7.05 2.70
CA LEU A 112 10.19 6.21 2.81
C LEU A 112 10.36 5.64 4.22
N PHE A 113 10.20 6.48 5.26
CA PHE A 113 10.37 6.08 6.65
C PHE A 113 9.42 4.95 7.04
N ARG A 114 8.12 5.05 6.66
CA ARG A 114 7.13 4.00 6.93
C ARG A 114 7.40 2.71 6.18
N GLY A 115 8.02 2.79 4.99
CA GLY A 115 8.51 1.61 4.27
C GLY A 115 9.75 0.99 4.94
N LEU A 116 10.68 1.83 5.40
CA LEU A 116 11.90 1.41 6.09
C LEU A 116 11.60 0.64 7.39
N GLU A 117 10.60 1.06 8.18
CA GLU A 117 10.17 0.33 9.37
C GLU A 117 9.81 -1.14 9.07
N VAL A 118 9.21 -1.42 7.90
CA VAL A 118 8.92 -2.80 7.48
C VAL A 118 10.20 -3.56 7.14
N VAL A 119 11.16 -2.92 6.47
CA VAL A 119 12.48 -3.53 6.21
C VAL A 119 13.18 -3.89 7.52
N GLU A 120 13.17 -2.99 8.49
CA GLU A 120 13.73 -3.22 9.85
C GLU A 120 13.05 -4.38 10.55
N HIS A 121 11.72 -4.48 10.44
CA HIS A 121 10.97 -5.61 10.99
C HIS A 121 11.39 -6.94 10.35
N THR A 122 11.72 -6.98 9.05
CA THR A 122 12.21 -8.20 8.40
C THR A 122 13.55 -8.68 8.97
N CYS A 123 14.32 -7.81 9.61
CA CYS A 123 15.55 -8.19 10.30
C CYS A 123 15.30 -9.14 11.49
N SER A 124 14.06 -9.23 11.99
CA SER A 124 13.63 -10.20 13.01
C SER A 124 12.99 -11.47 12.42
N MET A 125 13.12 -11.72 11.12
CA MET A 125 12.46 -12.81 10.41
C MET A 125 12.70 -14.19 11.02
N GLY A 126 13.85 -14.41 11.66
CA GLY A 126 14.19 -15.68 12.30
C GLY A 126 13.14 -16.15 13.30
N THR A 127 12.55 -15.24 14.07
CA THR A 127 11.46 -15.56 15.03
C THR A 127 10.08 -15.61 14.38
N LEU A 128 9.88 -14.88 13.28
CA LEU A 128 8.58 -14.80 12.60
C LEU A 128 8.27 -16.02 11.74
N ILE A 129 9.30 -16.76 11.29
CA ILE A 129 9.13 -17.98 10.46
C ILE A 129 9.22 -19.29 11.25
N MET A 130 9.26 -19.22 12.58
CA MET A 130 9.24 -20.41 13.43
C MET A 130 7.96 -21.22 13.19
N GLY A 131 8.10 -22.54 13.21
CA GLY A 131 6.99 -23.47 13.22
C GLY A 131 6.60 -23.87 14.64
N GLU A 132 5.72 -24.85 14.75
CA GLU A 132 5.20 -25.40 15.99
C GLU A 132 5.68 -26.84 16.15
N THR A 133 5.80 -27.34 17.39
CA THR A 133 6.21 -28.70 17.71
C THR A 133 5.39 -29.23 18.87
N VAL A 134 4.90 -30.47 18.74
CA VAL A 134 4.31 -31.25 19.83
C VAL A 134 5.04 -32.59 19.90
N GLU A 135 5.80 -32.77 20.99
CA GLU A 135 6.44 -34.03 21.28
C GLU A 135 5.41 -35.03 21.82
N ASN A 136 5.55 -36.30 21.45
CA ASN A 136 4.64 -37.38 21.88
C ASN A 136 3.15 -37.04 21.69
N VAL A 137 2.77 -36.51 20.53
CA VAL A 137 1.37 -36.28 20.17
C VAL A 137 0.55 -37.59 20.18
N SER A 138 1.23 -38.72 20.04
CA SER A 138 0.82 -40.09 20.31
C SER A 138 2.06 -40.88 20.74
N ALA A 139 1.91 -42.08 21.30
CA ALA A 139 3.05 -42.89 21.75
C ALA A 139 4.12 -43.03 20.65
N HIS A 140 5.35 -42.57 20.96
CA HIS A 140 6.49 -42.54 20.02
C HIS A 140 6.30 -41.63 18.76
N MET A 141 5.33 -40.76 18.76
CA MET A 141 5.06 -39.89 17.59
C MET A 141 5.22 -38.41 17.96
N ASP A 142 6.03 -37.73 17.17
CA ASP A 142 6.15 -36.26 17.22
C ASP A 142 5.48 -35.65 16.00
N THR A 143 4.87 -34.47 16.18
CA THR A 143 4.36 -33.66 15.07
C THR A 143 4.95 -32.26 15.16
N TYR A 144 5.51 -31.80 14.05
CA TYR A 144 6.11 -30.48 13.95
C TYR A 144 5.87 -29.86 12.58
N SER A 145 6.03 -28.56 12.50
CA SER A 145 5.79 -27.80 11.28
C SER A 145 6.94 -26.91 10.89
N TYR A 146 7.09 -26.69 9.58
CA TYR A 146 7.98 -25.68 9.00
C TYR A 146 7.17 -24.67 8.20
N ARG A 147 7.59 -23.40 8.29
CA ARG A 147 7.16 -22.38 7.34
C ARG A 147 8.12 -22.38 6.15
N GLN A 148 7.60 -22.67 4.96
CA GLN A 148 8.37 -22.75 3.72
C GLN A 148 7.97 -21.62 2.76
N PRO A 149 8.90 -21.06 1.96
CA PRO A 149 8.57 -20.10 0.93
C PRO A 149 7.66 -20.71 -0.14
N LEU A 150 6.84 -19.87 -0.76
CA LEU A 150 5.93 -20.26 -1.84
C LEU A 150 6.65 -20.51 -3.17
N GLY A 151 7.71 -19.75 -3.44
CA GLY A 151 8.43 -19.73 -4.71
C GLY A 151 8.56 -18.33 -5.30
N VAL A 152 8.07 -18.11 -6.51
CA VAL A 152 8.00 -16.78 -7.12
C VAL A 152 6.72 -16.10 -6.66
N THR A 153 6.84 -14.85 -6.23
CA THR A 153 5.73 -13.98 -5.83
C THR A 153 5.75 -12.71 -6.66
N ALA A 154 4.63 -11.99 -6.73
CA ALA A 154 4.56 -10.73 -7.45
C ALA A 154 4.00 -9.61 -6.58
N GLY A 155 4.48 -8.38 -6.81
CA GLY A 155 3.99 -7.16 -6.20
C GLY A 155 3.56 -6.14 -7.25
N ILE A 156 2.31 -5.67 -7.18
CA ILE A 156 1.77 -4.64 -8.06
C ILE A 156 1.48 -3.41 -7.20
N CYS A 157 2.23 -2.32 -7.47
CA CYS A 157 2.27 -1.16 -6.61
C CYS A 157 1.50 0.03 -7.20
N PRO A 158 0.87 0.87 -6.35
CA PRO A 158 0.18 2.09 -6.74
C PRO A 158 1.16 3.26 -6.91
N PHE A 159 0.62 4.40 -7.33
CA PHE A 159 1.41 5.62 -7.55
C PHE A 159 1.59 6.48 -6.28
N ASN A 160 0.72 6.34 -5.28
CA ASN A 160 0.64 7.30 -4.18
C ASN A 160 1.70 7.12 -3.08
N PHE A 161 2.26 5.92 -2.97
CA PHE A 161 3.35 5.58 -2.04
C PHE A 161 4.42 4.73 -2.76
N PRO A 162 5.22 5.32 -3.65
CA PRO A 162 6.15 4.58 -4.50
C PRO A 162 7.37 4.01 -3.75
N ALA A 163 7.63 4.44 -2.52
CA ALA A 163 8.64 3.83 -1.63
C ALA A 163 8.00 2.84 -0.66
N MET A 164 6.99 3.26 0.10
CA MET A 164 6.41 2.48 1.19
C MET A 164 5.82 1.16 0.70
N ILE A 165 5.02 1.17 -0.36
CA ILE A 165 4.30 -0.03 -0.79
C ILE A 165 5.22 -1.12 -1.35
N PRO A 166 6.20 -0.84 -2.23
CA PRO A 166 7.20 -1.85 -2.58
C PRO A 166 7.93 -2.44 -1.38
N LEU A 167 8.26 -1.61 -0.38
CA LEU A 167 8.94 -2.03 0.84
C LEU A 167 8.03 -2.85 1.79
N TRP A 168 6.71 -2.78 1.65
CA TRP A 168 5.80 -3.69 2.33
C TRP A 168 5.80 -5.10 1.75
N MET A 169 6.22 -5.24 0.48
CA MET A 169 6.09 -6.47 -0.29
C MET A 169 7.41 -7.23 -0.41
N PHE A 170 8.36 -6.71 -1.21
CA PHE A 170 9.53 -7.52 -1.58
C PHE A 170 10.48 -7.84 -0.41
N PRO A 171 10.75 -6.95 0.58
CA PRO A 171 11.62 -7.30 1.69
C PRO A 171 11.07 -8.47 2.52
N VAL A 172 9.76 -8.49 2.78
CA VAL A 172 9.10 -9.58 3.52
C VAL A 172 9.16 -10.88 2.71
N ALA A 173 8.82 -10.81 1.41
CA ALA A 173 8.82 -11.96 0.52
C ALA A 173 10.19 -12.61 0.39
N ILE A 174 11.23 -11.82 0.09
CA ILE A 174 12.57 -12.38 -0.16
C ILE A 174 13.24 -12.84 1.14
N THR A 175 13.00 -12.17 2.28
CA THR A 175 13.53 -12.63 3.57
C THR A 175 12.89 -13.94 4.00
N ALA A 176 11.61 -14.17 3.66
CA ALA A 176 10.95 -15.46 3.84
C ALA A 176 11.49 -16.56 2.89
N GLY A 177 12.31 -16.21 1.89
CA GLY A 177 12.97 -17.16 0.96
C GLY A 177 12.32 -17.26 -0.42
N ASN A 178 11.42 -16.33 -0.77
CA ASN A 178 10.84 -16.24 -2.10
C ASN A 178 11.70 -15.41 -3.05
N ALA A 179 11.37 -15.45 -4.35
CA ALA A 179 11.72 -14.41 -5.30
C ALA A 179 10.51 -13.48 -5.50
N MET A 180 10.76 -12.23 -5.88
CA MET A 180 9.74 -11.21 -6.11
C MET A 180 9.87 -10.60 -7.50
N LEU A 181 8.80 -10.69 -8.29
CA LEU A 181 8.60 -9.90 -9.50
C LEU A 181 7.82 -8.64 -9.12
N LEU A 182 8.47 -7.48 -9.16
CA LEU A 182 7.86 -6.20 -8.82
C LEU A 182 7.38 -5.47 -10.07
N LYS A 183 6.15 -4.97 -10.05
CA LYS A 183 5.59 -4.05 -11.04
C LYS A 183 5.23 -2.73 -10.36
N PRO A 184 6.10 -1.72 -10.39
CA PRO A 184 5.76 -0.37 -9.97
C PRO A 184 4.60 0.22 -10.79
N SER A 185 4.00 1.30 -10.31
CA SER A 185 3.12 2.10 -11.17
C SER A 185 3.91 2.67 -12.35
N GLU A 186 3.33 2.63 -13.53
CA GLU A 186 3.91 3.21 -14.74
C GLU A 186 4.06 4.74 -14.66
N LYS A 187 3.39 5.36 -13.70
CA LYS A 187 3.44 6.82 -13.45
C LYS A 187 4.63 7.24 -12.59
N VAL A 188 5.08 6.34 -11.71
CA VAL A 188 6.10 6.64 -10.68
C VAL A 188 7.07 5.46 -10.50
N PRO A 189 7.80 5.06 -11.54
CA PRO A 189 8.68 3.89 -11.47
C PRO A 189 10.05 4.18 -10.85
N LEU A 190 10.50 5.44 -10.82
CA LEU A 190 11.90 5.79 -10.55
C LEU A 190 12.30 5.48 -9.10
N THR A 191 11.45 5.78 -8.14
CA THR A 191 11.68 5.46 -6.72
C THR A 191 11.85 3.96 -6.52
N SER A 192 10.97 3.14 -7.11
CA SER A 192 11.06 1.68 -7.00
C SER A 192 12.34 1.13 -7.65
N MET A 193 12.79 1.72 -8.76
CA MET A 193 14.06 1.35 -9.40
C MET A 193 15.26 1.69 -8.52
N LYS A 194 15.25 2.84 -7.83
CA LYS A 194 16.29 3.19 -6.86
C LYS A 194 16.32 2.22 -5.68
N LEU A 195 15.16 1.84 -5.15
CA LEU A 195 15.05 0.84 -4.07
C LEU A 195 15.58 -0.53 -4.51
N ALA A 196 15.29 -0.95 -5.74
CA ALA A 196 15.79 -2.21 -6.31
C ALA A 196 17.33 -2.17 -6.53
N GLU A 197 17.88 -1.04 -6.97
CA GLU A 197 19.32 -0.82 -7.05
C GLU A 197 20.00 -1.02 -5.69
N LEU A 198 19.48 -0.39 -4.65
CA LEU A 198 20.01 -0.53 -3.30
C LEU A 198 19.89 -1.96 -2.75
N ALA A 199 18.83 -2.69 -3.12
CA ALA A 199 18.69 -4.09 -2.76
C ALA A 199 19.81 -4.97 -3.36
N LEU A 200 20.18 -4.75 -4.64
CA LEU A 200 21.33 -5.40 -5.26
C LEU A 200 22.64 -5.04 -4.55
N GLN A 201 22.86 -3.76 -4.23
CA GLN A 201 24.03 -3.29 -3.48
C GLN A 201 24.11 -3.90 -2.07
N ALA A 202 22.96 -4.19 -1.45
CA ALA A 202 22.87 -4.88 -0.16
C ALA A 202 23.29 -6.36 -0.25
N GLY A 203 23.33 -6.93 -1.45
CA GLY A 203 23.70 -8.32 -1.69
C GLY A 203 22.50 -9.24 -1.95
N VAL A 204 21.33 -8.69 -2.33
CA VAL A 204 20.25 -9.51 -2.89
C VAL A 204 20.75 -10.15 -4.19
N PRO A 205 20.71 -11.49 -4.31
CA PRO A 205 21.23 -12.17 -5.50
C PRO A 205 20.44 -11.82 -6.77
N ALA A 206 21.09 -11.90 -7.91
CA ALA A 206 20.45 -11.76 -9.22
C ALA A 206 19.23 -12.68 -9.33
N GLY A 207 18.15 -12.16 -9.88
CA GLY A 207 16.89 -12.89 -10.06
C GLY A 207 15.95 -12.97 -8.83
N ILE A 208 16.43 -12.66 -7.62
CA ILE A 208 15.60 -12.69 -6.42
C ILE A 208 14.64 -11.49 -6.39
N VAL A 209 15.05 -10.35 -6.89
CA VAL A 209 14.18 -9.21 -7.19
C VAL A 209 14.34 -8.87 -8.66
N ASN A 210 13.27 -9.02 -9.42
CA ASN A 210 13.16 -8.53 -10.78
C ASN A 210 12.10 -7.46 -10.86
N VAL A 211 12.28 -6.46 -11.74
CA VAL A 211 11.32 -5.37 -11.96
C VAL A 211 10.94 -5.31 -13.43
N ILE A 212 9.65 -5.40 -13.69
CA ILE A 212 9.03 -5.19 -15.00
C ILE A 212 8.11 -3.99 -14.95
N HIS A 213 7.86 -3.39 -16.09
CA HIS A 213 7.01 -2.22 -16.22
C HIS A 213 5.82 -2.48 -17.14
N GLY A 214 4.82 -1.62 -17.03
CA GLY A 214 3.67 -1.63 -17.91
C GLY A 214 2.35 -1.44 -17.19
N GLY A 215 1.29 -1.38 -18.02
CA GLY A 215 -0.09 -1.25 -17.58
C GLY A 215 -0.79 -2.60 -17.48
N HIS A 216 -1.95 -2.68 -18.11
CA HIS A 216 -2.88 -3.83 -18.02
C HIS A 216 -2.27 -5.16 -18.48
N ASP A 217 -1.45 -5.14 -19.56
CA ASP A 217 -0.86 -6.37 -20.11
C ASP A 217 0.13 -7.00 -19.13
N ALA A 218 0.94 -6.19 -18.42
CA ALA A 218 1.84 -6.68 -17.38
C ALA A 218 1.07 -7.26 -16.18
N VAL A 219 -0.06 -6.65 -15.81
CA VAL A 219 -0.94 -7.16 -14.76
C VAL A 219 -1.54 -8.51 -15.17
N ASN A 220 -2.03 -8.64 -16.41
CA ASN A 220 -2.55 -9.90 -16.94
C ASN A 220 -1.49 -11.00 -16.93
N PHE A 221 -0.29 -10.68 -17.39
CA PHE A 221 0.84 -11.61 -17.35
C PHE A 221 1.10 -12.12 -15.93
N ILE A 222 1.14 -11.23 -14.93
CA ILE A 222 1.34 -11.60 -13.52
C ILE A 222 0.22 -12.53 -13.03
N CYS A 223 -1.03 -12.24 -13.39
CA CYS A 223 -2.17 -13.07 -13.01
C CYS A 223 -2.16 -14.45 -13.65
N ASP A 224 -1.58 -14.58 -14.84
CA ASP A 224 -1.65 -15.81 -15.65
C ASP A 224 -0.40 -16.70 -15.53
N ALA A 225 0.80 -16.13 -15.34
CA ALA A 225 2.07 -16.87 -15.31
C ALA A 225 2.06 -17.97 -14.21
N PRO A 226 2.18 -19.26 -14.56
CA PRO A 226 1.98 -20.36 -13.61
C PRO A 226 3.05 -20.46 -12.53
N GLU A 227 4.22 -19.89 -12.76
CA GLU A 227 5.34 -19.85 -11.80
C GLU A 227 5.03 -18.93 -10.61
N ILE A 228 4.21 -17.89 -10.81
CA ILE A 228 3.83 -16.95 -9.76
C ILE A 228 2.80 -17.61 -8.83
N ARG A 229 3.13 -17.71 -7.55
CA ARG A 229 2.33 -18.39 -6.53
C ARG A 229 1.46 -17.45 -5.71
N ALA A 230 1.89 -16.19 -5.58
CA ALA A 230 1.16 -15.18 -4.80
C ALA A 230 1.29 -13.80 -5.43
N ILE A 231 0.23 -13.00 -5.29
CA ILE A 231 0.16 -11.62 -5.77
C ILE A 231 -0.22 -10.71 -4.60
N SER A 232 0.61 -9.69 -4.34
CA SER A 232 0.30 -8.57 -3.47
C SER A 232 -0.07 -7.37 -4.32
N PHE A 233 -1.21 -6.75 -4.04
CA PHE A 233 -1.72 -5.60 -4.78
C PHE A 233 -2.19 -4.50 -3.83
N VAL A 234 -1.87 -3.26 -4.15
CA VAL A 234 -2.48 -2.07 -3.55
C VAL A 234 -2.92 -1.14 -4.68
N GLY A 235 -4.19 -0.70 -4.64
CA GLY A 235 -4.73 0.19 -5.66
C GLY A 235 -6.24 0.35 -5.63
N GLY A 236 -6.84 0.84 -6.72
CA GLY A 236 -8.27 1.07 -6.80
C GLY A 236 -9.09 -0.22 -6.90
N ASN A 237 -10.38 -0.15 -6.50
CA ASN A 237 -11.30 -1.29 -6.43
C ASN A 237 -11.40 -2.07 -7.73
N ALA A 238 -11.66 -1.40 -8.85
CA ALA A 238 -11.86 -2.10 -10.13
C ALA A 238 -10.65 -2.97 -10.53
N ALA A 239 -9.43 -2.44 -10.33
CA ALA A 239 -8.22 -3.18 -10.62
C ALA A 239 -8.01 -4.34 -9.63
N GLY A 240 -8.25 -4.09 -8.33
CA GLY A 240 -8.05 -5.13 -7.33
C GLY A 240 -9.06 -6.27 -7.40
N GLU A 241 -10.33 -5.98 -7.66
CA GLU A 241 -11.36 -7.00 -7.92
C GLU A 241 -10.97 -7.86 -9.14
N TYR A 242 -10.52 -7.21 -10.20
CA TYR A 242 -10.06 -7.91 -11.40
C TYR A 242 -8.85 -8.82 -11.12
N ILE A 243 -7.82 -8.30 -10.43
CA ILE A 243 -6.61 -9.04 -10.09
C ILE A 243 -6.93 -10.20 -9.16
N HIS A 244 -7.78 -9.97 -8.14
CA HIS A 244 -8.18 -11.01 -7.21
C HIS A 244 -8.93 -12.13 -7.95
N ALA A 245 -9.95 -11.81 -8.75
CA ALA A 245 -10.72 -12.79 -9.49
C ALA A 245 -9.85 -13.60 -10.48
N ARG A 246 -8.99 -12.91 -11.26
CA ARG A 246 -8.13 -13.57 -12.26
C ARG A 246 -7.00 -14.37 -11.61
N GLY A 247 -6.36 -13.84 -10.58
CA GLY A 247 -5.28 -14.52 -9.87
C GLY A 247 -5.76 -15.78 -9.15
N THR A 248 -6.87 -15.69 -8.41
CA THR A 248 -7.44 -16.86 -7.69
C THR A 248 -7.97 -17.92 -8.64
N LYS A 249 -8.58 -17.54 -9.78
CA LYS A 249 -8.95 -18.46 -10.84
C LYS A 249 -7.74 -19.29 -11.33
N ASN A 250 -6.56 -18.71 -11.36
CA ASN A 250 -5.30 -19.34 -11.75
C ASN A 250 -4.56 -19.99 -10.56
N GLY A 251 -5.25 -20.24 -9.44
CA GLY A 251 -4.71 -20.93 -8.26
C GLY A 251 -3.68 -20.14 -7.44
N LYS A 252 -3.61 -18.84 -7.62
CA LYS A 252 -2.68 -17.97 -6.89
C LYS A 252 -3.29 -17.48 -5.57
N ARG A 253 -2.45 -17.32 -4.57
CA ARG A 253 -2.80 -16.56 -3.36
C ARG A 253 -2.80 -15.08 -3.70
N VAL A 254 -3.85 -14.34 -3.35
CA VAL A 254 -3.95 -12.90 -3.63
C VAL A 254 -4.32 -12.15 -2.36
N GLN A 255 -3.55 -11.10 -2.04
CA GLN A 255 -3.95 -10.09 -1.08
C GLN A 255 -4.04 -8.75 -1.83
N ALA A 256 -5.14 -8.03 -1.64
CA ALA A 256 -5.38 -6.76 -2.31
C ALA A 256 -5.97 -5.75 -1.33
N ASN A 257 -5.25 -4.66 -1.08
CA ASN A 257 -5.80 -3.49 -0.39
C ASN A 257 -6.35 -2.52 -1.44
N LEU A 258 -7.59 -2.12 -1.24
CA LEU A 258 -8.41 -1.43 -2.23
C LEU A 258 -8.77 -0.01 -1.78
N GLY A 259 -9.83 0.53 -2.35
CA GLY A 259 -10.33 1.86 -2.03
C GLY A 259 -10.88 1.99 -0.61
N ALA A 260 -11.05 3.21 -0.19
CA ALA A 260 -11.45 3.56 1.17
C ALA A 260 -12.41 4.75 1.21
N LYS A 261 -13.17 4.84 2.31
CA LYS A 261 -13.93 6.02 2.70
C LYS A 261 -13.78 6.18 4.21
N ASN A 262 -12.62 6.69 4.64
CA ASN A 262 -12.31 6.74 6.07
C ASN A 262 -13.00 7.92 6.74
N HIS A 263 -13.60 7.65 7.89
CA HIS A 263 -14.37 8.62 8.68
C HIS A 263 -13.59 9.00 9.94
N GLY A 264 -13.49 10.30 10.20
CA GLY A 264 -13.08 10.85 11.49
C GLY A 264 -14.29 11.33 12.28
N VAL A 265 -14.57 10.72 13.42
CA VAL A 265 -15.67 11.09 14.32
C VAL A 265 -15.16 12.09 15.35
N ILE A 266 -15.82 13.23 15.47
CA ILE A 266 -15.46 14.31 16.39
C ILE A 266 -16.53 14.44 17.46
N MET A 267 -16.18 14.07 18.69
CA MET A 267 -17.05 14.19 19.85
C MET A 267 -16.99 15.60 20.46
N PRO A 268 -18.04 16.09 21.13
CA PRO A 268 -18.06 17.42 21.75
C PRO A 268 -17.01 17.62 22.87
N ASP A 269 -16.53 16.51 23.46
CA ASP A 269 -15.52 16.47 24.52
C ASP A 269 -14.09 16.31 24.00
N ALA A 270 -13.89 16.28 22.67
CA ALA A 270 -12.56 16.18 22.07
C ALA A 270 -11.71 17.44 22.32
N ASP A 271 -10.39 17.27 22.31
CA ASP A 271 -9.49 18.41 22.12
C ASP A 271 -9.74 18.99 20.72
N LYS A 272 -10.32 20.18 20.68
CA LYS A 272 -10.75 20.83 19.43
C LYS A 272 -9.59 21.06 18.49
N ASP A 273 -8.49 21.62 18.98
CA ASP A 273 -7.36 21.98 18.15
C ASP A 273 -6.67 20.75 17.57
N HIS A 274 -6.47 19.73 18.38
CA HIS A 274 -5.94 18.46 17.93
C HIS A 274 -6.85 17.80 16.87
N ALA A 275 -8.16 17.76 17.11
CA ALA A 275 -9.11 17.14 16.18
C ALA A 275 -9.16 17.88 14.83
N LEU A 276 -9.29 19.21 14.82
CA LEU A 276 -9.37 19.99 13.59
C LEU A 276 -8.06 19.95 12.79
N ASN A 277 -6.91 20.08 13.45
CA ASN A 277 -5.60 19.97 12.78
C ASN A 277 -5.37 18.57 12.21
N SER A 278 -5.77 17.53 12.95
CA SER A 278 -5.69 16.14 12.52
C SER A 278 -6.56 15.86 11.29
N LEU A 279 -7.79 16.36 11.25
CA LEU A 279 -8.66 16.24 10.08
C LEU A 279 -8.04 16.89 8.85
N ILE A 280 -7.54 18.13 8.98
CA ILE A 280 -6.91 18.87 7.89
C ILE A 280 -5.66 18.13 7.39
N GLY A 281 -4.74 17.82 8.27
CA GLY A 281 -3.49 17.15 7.92
C GLY A 281 -3.70 15.79 7.26
N SER A 282 -4.68 15.01 7.73
CA SER A 282 -4.97 13.70 7.17
C SER A 282 -5.74 13.74 5.84
N SER A 283 -6.66 14.71 5.66
CA SER A 283 -7.49 14.80 4.46
C SER A 283 -6.82 15.53 3.30
N ILE A 284 -5.96 16.51 3.58
CA ILE A 284 -5.34 17.38 2.57
C ILE A 284 -3.88 16.99 2.28
N GLY A 285 -3.16 16.48 3.28
CA GLY A 285 -1.77 16.05 3.12
C GLY A 285 -1.59 15.10 1.93
N ALA A 286 -0.46 15.18 1.23
CA ALA A 286 -0.20 14.50 -0.04
C ALA A 286 -1.32 14.70 -1.09
N CYS A 287 -1.95 15.87 -1.10
CA CYS A 287 -3.09 16.21 -1.96
C CYS A 287 -4.28 15.26 -1.77
N GLY A 288 -4.50 14.73 -0.55
CA GLY A 288 -5.56 13.77 -0.25
C GLY A 288 -5.39 12.40 -0.90
N GLN A 289 -4.25 12.10 -1.51
CA GLN A 289 -3.99 10.85 -2.25
C GLN A 289 -3.43 9.74 -1.33
N ARG A 290 -4.05 9.57 -0.16
CA ARG A 290 -3.67 8.55 0.83
C ARG A 290 -4.84 7.58 1.05
N CYS A 291 -4.56 6.26 1.04
CA CYS A 291 -5.55 5.23 1.35
C CYS A 291 -6.13 5.34 2.77
N MET A 292 -5.39 5.96 3.69
CA MET A 292 -5.80 6.18 5.07
C MET A 292 -6.19 7.64 5.36
N ALA A 293 -6.34 8.50 4.35
CA ALA A 293 -6.83 9.86 4.53
C ALA A 293 -8.22 9.86 5.17
N LEU A 294 -8.44 10.68 6.21
CA LEU A 294 -9.79 10.93 6.74
C LEU A 294 -10.54 11.85 5.78
N SER A 295 -11.06 11.27 4.70
CA SER A 295 -11.78 12.00 3.65
C SER A 295 -13.19 12.45 4.07
N THR A 296 -13.68 11.93 5.20
CA THR A 296 -15.00 12.23 5.76
C THR A 296 -14.88 12.56 7.24
N ALA A 297 -15.43 13.72 7.66
CA ALA A 297 -15.55 14.10 9.05
C ALA A 297 -17.00 14.00 9.50
N VAL A 298 -17.25 13.38 10.65
CA VAL A 298 -18.58 13.22 11.26
C VAL A 298 -18.57 13.95 12.60
N PHE A 299 -19.21 15.11 12.66
CA PHE A 299 -19.34 15.89 13.89
C PHE A 299 -20.57 15.46 14.69
N VAL A 300 -20.36 15.09 15.94
CA VAL A 300 -21.42 14.62 16.84
C VAL A 300 -21.94 15.76 17.71
N GLY A 301 -23.25 15.96 17.74
CA GLY A 301 -23.93 16.91 18.61
C GLY A 301 -23.36 18.33 18.50
N ASP A 302 -22.92 18.90 19.61
CA ASP A 302 -22.40 20.26 19.69
C ASP A 302 -21.03 20.48 19.02
N ALA A 303 -20.29 19.42 18.69
CA ALA A 303 -19.04 19.53 17.94
C ALA A 303 -19.23 20.21 16.57
N LYS A 304 -20.44 20.16 15.98
CA LYS A 304 -20.78 20.86 14.73
C LYS A 304 -20.49 22.36 14.74
N LYS A 305 -20.44 22.99 15.92
CA LYS A 305 -20.10 24.40 16.09
C LYS A 305 -18.67 24.72 15.66
N TRP A 306 -17.80 23.71 15.51
CA TRP A 306 -16.39 23.86 15.10
C TRP A 306 -16.18 23.83 13.59
N ILE A 307 -17.20 23.51 12.80
CA ILE A 307 -17.12 23.43 11.33
C ILE A 307 -16.65 24.74 10.68
N PRO A 308 -17.11 25.93 11.08
CA PRO A 308 -16.61 27.18 10.51
C PRO A 308 -15.10 27.38 10.72
N GLU A 309 -14.58 27.04 11.91
CA GLU A 309 -13.15 27.12 12.20
C GLU A 309 -12.34 26.07 11.42
N LEU A 310 -12.87 24.85 11.23
CA LEU A 310 -12.26 23.86 10.34
C LEU A 310 -12.09 24.42 8.92
N ALA A 311 -13.15 25.04 8.39
CA ALA A 311 -13.12 25.66 7.06
C ALA A 311 -12.12 26.81 6.98
N GLU A 312 -12.07 27.68 7.99
CA GLU A 312 -11.07 28.76 8.07
C GLU A 312 -9.64 28.22 8.05
N ARG A 313 -9.34 27.18 8.84
CA ARG A 313 -8.01 26.55 8.87
C ARG A 313 -7.65 25.93 7.52
N ALA A 314 -8.59 25.22 6.89
CA ALA A 314 -8.38 24.59 5.57
C ALA A 314 -8.15 25.64 4.47
N SER A 315 -8.80 26.82 4.52
CA SER A 315 -8.66 27.89 3.53
C SER A 315 -7.28 28.53 3.49
N LYS A 316 -6.48 28.35 4.55
CA LYS A 316 -5.12 28.89 4.65
C LYS A 316 -4.07 28.04 3.93
N LEU A 317 -4.40 26.79 3.59
CA LEU A 317 -3.47 25.88 2.96
C LEU A 317 -3.23 26.22 1.50
N ARG A 318 -1.96 26.15 1.09
CA ARG A 318 -1.51 26.53 -0.26
C ARG A 318 -0.85 25.34 -0.97
N PRO A 319 -1.39 24.92 -2.12
CA PRO A 319 -0.70 23.96 -2.97
C PRO A 319 0.53 24.61 -3.64
N GLY A 320 1.53 23.78 -3.90
CA GLY A 320 2.74 24.22 -4.59
C GLY A 320 3.68 23.06 -4.87
N PRO A 321 4.82 23.31 -5.58
CA PRO A 321 5.83 22.30 -5.83
C PRO A 321 6.38 21.69 -4.54
N GLY A 322 6.48 20.35 -4.50
CA GLY A 322 6.85 19.62 -3.30
C GLY A 322 8.28 19.89 -2.77
N ASN A 323 9.16 20.38 -3.62
CA ASN A 323 10.52 20.80 -3.27
C ASN A 323 10.64 22.26 -2.79
N LYS A 324 9.53 22.96 -2.63
CA LYS A 324 9.44 24.33 -2.07
C LYS A 324 8.65 24.29 -0.76
N ASN A 325 8.61 25.42 -0.07
CA ASN A 325 7.83 25.55 1.17
C ASN A 325 6.32 25.69 0.84
N SER A 326 5.68 24.61 0.50
CA SER A 326 4.25 24.47 0.23
C SER A 326 3.60 23.47 1.18
N ASP A 327 2.30 23.62 1.45
CA ASP A 327 1.60 22.77 2.41
C ASP A 327 1.32 21.38 1.83
N PHE A 328 1.06 21.30 0.52
CA PHE A 328 0.87 20.03 -0.21
C PHE A 328 1.15 20.18 -1.71
N GLY A 329 1.40 19.07 -2.39
CA GLY A 329 1.70 19.00 -3.80
C GLY A 329 0.47 18.93 -4.72
N PRO A 330 0.67 18.69 -6.04
CA PRO A 330 -0.40 18.55 -7.04
C PRO A 330 -1.06 17.15 -7.00
N MET A 331 -2.14 17.00 -7.76
CA MET A 331 -2.68 15.68 -8.14
C MET A 331 -1.75 14.99 -9.13
N ILE A 332 -1.71 13.66 -9.07
CA ILE A 332 -0.82 12.85 -9.92
C ILE A 332 -1.07 13.04 -11.42
N THR A 333 -2.32 13.19 -11.84
CA THR A 333 -2.70 13.43 -13.23
C THR A 333 -3.84 14.45 -13.35
N LYS A 334 -4.01 14.98 -14.55
CA LYS A 334 -5.12 15.87 -14.88
C LYS A 334 -6.48 15.17 -14.71
N GLU A 335 -6.58 13.92 -15.15
CA GLU A 335 -7.81 13.12 -15.05
C GLU A 335 -8.22 12.90 -13.59
N ALA A 336 -7.23 12.65 -12.70
CA ALA A 336 -7.49 12.49 -11.27
C ALA A 336 -7.99 13.81 -10.66
N ARG A 337 -7.37 14.95 -11.04
CA ARG A 337 -7.81 16.29 -10.64
C ARG A 337 -9.24 16.58 -11.11
N ASP A 338 -9.49 16.37 -12.40
CA ASP A 338 -10.79 16.67 -13.02
C ASP A 338 -11.91 15.78 -12.42
N ARG A 339 -11.57 14.52 -12.05
CA ARG A 339 -12.48 13.64 -11.30
C ARG A 339 -12.82 14.19 -9.92
N ALA A 340 -11.85 14.68 -9.16
CA ALA A 340 -12.10 15.29 -7.85
C ALA A 340 -13.00 16.52 -7.95
N ILE A 341 -12.73 17.40 -8.92
CA ILE A 341 -13.54 18.58 -9.22
C ILE A 341 -14.98 18.15 -9.59
N ARG A 342 -15.15 17.14 -10.44
CA ARG A 342 -16.46 16.63 -10.85
C ARG A 342 -17.27 16.15 -9.66
N LEU A 343 -16.70 15.33 -8.76
CA LEU A 343 -17.41 14.77 -7.62
C LEU A 343 -17.89 15.87 -6.65
N ILE A 344 -17.09 16.91 -6.44
CA ILE A 344 -17.49 18.07 -5.63
C ILE A 344 -18.64 18.82 -6.33
N THR A 345 -18.50 19.10 -7.62
CA THR A 345 -19.48 19.86 -8.41
C THR A 345 -20.84 19.15 -8.53
N GLU A 346 -20.82 17.84 -8.73
CA GLU A 346 -22.05 17.03 -8.78
C GLU A 346 -22.79 17.02 -7.43
N SER A 347 -22.03 16.94 -6.34
CA SER A 347 -22.60 16.97 -4.99
C SER A 347 -23.17 18.35 -4.62
N GLU A 348 -22.52 19.43 -5.04
CA GLU A 348 -23.00 20.79 -4.87
C GLU A 348 -24.35 20.99 -5.61
N LYS A 349 -24.49 20.45 -6.81
CA LYS A 349 -25.79 20.48 -7.56
C LYS A 349 -26.90 19.70 -6.86
N LEU A 350 -26.55 18.74 -5.99
CA LEU A 350 -27.49 17.97 -5.18
C LEU A 350 -27.78 18.59 -3.81
N GLY A 351 -27.26 19.79 -3.55
CA GLY A 351 -27.54 20.57 -2.34
C GLY A 351 -26.41 20.61 -1.30
N ALA A 352 -25.28 19.97 -1.55
CA ALA A 352 -24.11 20.15 -0.69
C ALA A 352 -23.59 21.60 -0.76
N LYS A 353 -23.02 22.10 0.34
CA LYS A 353 -22.41 23.44 0.40
C LYS A 353 -20.89 23.32 0.42
N VAL A 354 -20.23 24.06 -0.47
CA VAL A 354 -18.78 24.15 -0.52
C VAL A 354 -18.35 25.36 0.33
N LEU A 355 -17.85 25.09 1.54
CA LEU A 355 -17.39 26.15 2.46
C LEU A 355 -16.00 26.67 2.08
N VAL A 356 -15.14 25.79 1.59
CA VAL A 356 -13.83 26.14 1.01
C VAL A 356 -13.78 25.50 -0.36
N ASP A 357 -13.54 26.32 -1.39
CA ASP A 357 -13.55 25.87 -2.77
C ASP A 357 -12.12 25.91 -3.38
N GLY A 358 -11.53 24.74 -3.52
CA GLY A 358 -10.20 24.58 -4.12
C GLY A 358 -10.23 24.28 -5.62
N ARG A 359 -11.38 24.19 -6.27
CA ARG A 359 -11.51 23.72 -7.67
C ARG A 359 -10.78 24.61 -8.69
N ASN A 360 -10.67 25.89 -8.43
CA ASN A 360 -10.11 26.90 -9.35
C ASN A 360 -8.74 27.42 -8.93
N VAL A 361 -8.06 26.76 -7.99
CA VAL A 361 -6.75 27.19 -7.51
C VAL A 361 -5.70 26.99 -8.61
N THR A 362 -4.85 27.99 -8.81
CA THR A 362 -3.73 27.98 -9.74
C THR A 362 -2.42 28.30 -9.03
N VAL A 363 -1.31 27.83 -9.57
CA VAL A 363 0.04 28.19 -9.12
C VAL A 363 0.73 28.89 -10.29
N PRO A 364 0.83 30.24 -10.26
CA PRO A 364 1.26 31.04 -11.43
C PRO A 364 2.64 30.67 -11.97
N GLU A 365 3.58 30.30 -11.09
CA GLU A 365 4.93 29.90 -11.51
C GLU A 365 4.97 28.51 -12.19
N HIS A 366 3.90 27.73 -12.06
CA HIS A 366 3.78 26.37 -12.61
C HIS A 366 2.39 26.14 -13.22
N PRO A 367 2.03 26.86 -14.28
CA PRO A 367 0.66 26.86 -14.83
C PRO A 367 0.23 25.52 -15.42
N ASN A 368 1.18 24.65 -15.78
CA ASN A 368 0.93 23.32 -16.36
C ASN A 368 0.81 22.21 -15.30
N GLY A 369 0.92 22.51 -14.01
CA GLY A 369 0.77 21.53 -12.94
C GLY A 369 -0.69 21.12 -12.72
N ASN A 370 -0.87 19.94 -12.13
CA ASN A 370 -2.21 19.40 -11.85
C ASN A 370 -2.77 19.97 -10.54
N TRP A 371 -2.89 21.28 -10.45
CA TRP A 371 -3.25 21.99 -9.23
C TRP A 371 -4.73 21.89 -8.90
N ILE A 372 -5.01 21.71 -7.63
CA ILE A 372 -6.31 21.83 -6.97
C ILE A 372 -6.05 22.23 -5.52
N GLY A 373 -6.85 23.13 -4.97
CA GLY A 373 -6.75 23.58 -3.59
C GLY A 373 -7.53 22.68 -2.62
N ALA A 374 -7.38 22.96 -1.33
CA ALA A 374 -8.18 22.32 -0.30
C ALA A 374 -9.67 22.64 -0.48
N SER A 375 -10.53 21.66 -0.34
CA SER A 375 -11.98 21.85 -0.36
C SER A 375 -12.63 21.27 0.90
N VAL A 376 -13.62 21.98 1.45
CA VAL A 376 -14.46 21.52 2.56
C VAL A 376 -15.90 21.58 2.12
N VAL A 377 -16.57 20.43 2.10
CA VAL A 377 -17.93 20.26 1.60
C VAL A 377 -18.82 19.81 2.74
N THR A 378 -19.85 20.58 3.06
CA THR A 378 -20.83 20.31 4.12
C THR A 378 -22.24 20.15 3.58
N ASP A 379 -23.21 19.89 4.46
CA ASP A 379 -24.60 19.57 4.10
C ASP A 379 -24.69 18.37 3.13
N VAL A 380 -23.76 17.43 3.31
CA VAL A 380 -23.66 16.21 2.49
C VAL A 380 -24.57 15.13 3.06
N THR A 381 -25.23 14.41 2.15
CA THR A 381 -25.94 13.17 2.46
C THR A 381 -25.15 11.95 2.00
N THR A 382 -25.47 10.78 2.56
CA THR A 382 -24.84 9.51 2.16
C THR A 382 -25.12 9.10 0.72
N GLU A 383 -26.08 9.76 0.05
CA GLU A 383 -26.46 9.50 -1.33
C GLU A 383 -25.65 10.29 -2.35
N MET A 384 -24.94 11.33 -1.93
CA MET A 384 -24.18 12.21 -2.81
C MET A 384 -22.89 11.55 -3.31
N PRO A 385 -22.45 11.87 -4.55
CA PRO A 385 -21.24 11.29 -5.16
C PRO A 385 -19.97 11.48 -4.33
N CYS A 386 -19.78 12.65 -3.73
CA CYS A 386 -18.61 12.94 -2.89
C CYS A 386 -18.55 12.07 -1.61
N TYR A 387 -19.65 11.48 -1.16
CA TYR A 387 -19.67 10.52 -0.06
C TYR A 387 -19.56 9.07 -0.56
N LYS A 388 -20.33 8.70 -1.61
CA LYS A 388 -20.35 7.32 -2.13
C LYS A 388 -19.03 6.88 -2.74
N GLU A 389 -18.37 7.79 -3.47
CA GLU A 389 -17.11 7.49 -4.14
C GLU A 389 -15.90 7.98 -3.32
N GLU A 390 -14.81 7.26 -3.41
CA GLU A 390 -13.51 7.72 -2.93
C GLU A 390 -13.02 8.87 -3.82
N ILE A 391 -12.88 10.10 -3.28
CA ILE A 391 -12.45 11.26 -4.08
C ILE A 391 -10.98 11.14 -4.45
N PHE A 392 -10.14 10.72 -3.52
CA PHE A 392 -8.69 10.59 -3.63
C PHE A 392 -8.04 11.91 -4.07
N GLY A 393 -8.47 12.99 -3.45
CA GLY A 393 -8.06 14.38 -3.69
C GLY A 393 -8.20 15.22 -2.41
N PRO A 394 -7.77 16.50 -2.38
CA PRO A 394 -7.70 17.33 -1.20
C PRO A 394 -9.07 17.89 -0.82
N ALA A 395 -10.02 17.01 -0.55
CA ALA A 395 -11.39 17.35 -0.23
C ALA A 395 -11.85 16.62 1.03
N LEU A 396 -12.33 17.38 2.01
CA LEU A 396 -12.93 16.88 3.24
C LEU A 396 -14.45 17.01 3.16
N VAL A 397 -15.13 15.87 3.21
CA VAL A 397 -16.60 15.80 3.27
C VAL A 397 -17.03 15.84 4.73
N VAL A 398 -17.96 16.71 5.07
CA VAL A 398 -18.39 16.94 6.45
C VAL A 398 -19.87 16.58 6.60
N LEU A 399 -20.14 15.68 7.56
CA LEU A 399 -21.50 15.30 8.00
C LEU A 399 -21.67 15.62 9.47
N THR A 400 -22.93 15.74 9.88
CA THR A 400 -23.31 15.93 11.29
C THR A 400 -24.32 14.88 11.71
N VAL A 401 -24.19 14.41 12.94
CA VAL A 401 -25.13 13.46 13.57
C VAL A 401 -25.37 13.89 15.02
N ASP A 402 -26.45 13.39 15.60
CA ASP A 402 -26.78 13.76 16.98
C ASP A 402 -26.03 12.93 18.02
N THR A 403 -25.79 11.64 17.75
CA THR A 403 -25.20 10.71 18.71
C THR A 403 -24.00 9.93 18.13
N LEU A 404 -23.18 9.36 19.01
CA LEU A 404 -22.11 8.44 18.64
C LEU A 404 -22.64 7.19 17.93
N ASP A 405 -23.80 6.69 18.33
CA ASP A 405 -24.43 5.52 17.71
C ASP A 405 -24.81 5.80 16.26
N ASP A 406 -25.29 7.01 15.95
CA ASP A 406 -25.58 7.42 14.58
C ASP A 406 -24.29 7.46 13.72
N ALA A 407 -23.18 7.96 14.29
CA ALA A 407 -21.89 7.97 13.62
C ALA A 407 -21.39 6.54 13.32
N ILE A 408 -21.44 5.64 14.30
CA ILE A 408 -21.07 4.23 14.16
C ILE A 408 -21.93 3.54 13.09
N ASN A 409 -23.26 3.74 13.16
CA ASN A 409 -24.19 3.18 12.18
C ASN A 409 -23.93 3.68 10.76
N MET A 410 -23.59 4.97 10.59
CA MET A 410 -23.22 5.55 9.30
C MET A 410 -21.96 4.88 8.74
N ILE A 411 -20.92 4.72 9.56
CA ILE A 411 -19.65 4.08 9.18
C ILE A 411 -19.90 2.62 8.81
N ASN A 412 -20.67 1.88 9.61
CA ASN A 412 -20.92 0.46 9.38
C ASN A 412 -21.78 0.19 8.13
N LYS A 413 -22.61 1.14 7.70
CA LYS A 413 -23.38 1.08 6.45
C LYS A 413 -22.55 1.40 5.20
N ASN A 414 -21.40 2.07 5.35
CA ASN A 414 -20.55 2.37 4.22
C ASN A 414 -19.92 1.07 3.65
N PRO A 415 -19.80 0.87 2.35
CA PRO A 415 -19.21 -0.35 1.79
C PRO A 415 -17.71 -0.52 2.11
N TYR A 416 -17.01 0.55 2.44
CA TYR A 416 -15.58 0.54 2.77
C TYR A 416 -15.34 0.39 4.26
N GLY A 417 -14.25 -0.28 4.63
CA GLY A 417 -13.84 -0.50 6.02
C GLY A 417 -12.32 -0.54 6.19
N ASN A 418 -11.58 0.34 5.50
CA ASN A 418 -10.12 0.37 5.61
C ASN A 418 -9.69 0.92 6.98
N GLY A 419 -10.12 2.15 7.32
CA GLY A 419 -9.81 2.76 8.59
C GLY A 419 -10.83 3.79 9.04
N THR A 420 -10.78 4.14 10.32
CA THR A 420 -11.60 5.18 10.94
C THR A 420 -10.91 5.71 12.18
N SER A 421 -11.33 6.90 12.64
CA SER A 421 -10.78 7.49 13.87
C SER A 421 -11.89 8.16 14.68
N ILE A 422 -11.73 8.19 16.00
CA ILE A 422 -12.55 8.99 16.91
C ILE A 422 -11.66 9.96 17.69
N PHE A 423 -12.14 11.17 17.86
CA PHE A 423 -11.53 12.20 18.71
C PHE A 423 -12.45 12.46 19.90
N THR A 424 -11.99 12.09 21.10
CA THR A 424 -12.76 12.18 22.36
C THR A 424 -11.83 12.12 23.56
N SER A 425 -12.20 12.74 24.66
CA SER A 425 -11.59 12.55 25.98
C SER A 425 -12.29 11.48 26.82
N SER A 426 -13.46 10.97 26.36
CA SER A 426 -14.23 9.94 27.06
C SER A 426 -13.71 8.54 26.79
N GLY A 427 -13.16 7.86 27.79
CA GLY A 427 -12.79 6.46 27.67
C GLY A 427 -13.97 5.53 27.35
N ILE A 428 -15.19 5.87 27.81
CA ILE A 428 -16.41 5.10 27.50
C ILE A 428 -16.75 5.22 26.02
N ALA A 429 -16.75 6.44 25.47
CA ALA A 429 -17.01 6.68 24.04
C ALA A 429 -15.95 5.99 23.16
N ALA A 430 -14.67 6.12 23.50
CA ALA A 430 -13.58 5.47 22.80
C ALA A 430 -13.72 3.93 22.80
N ARG A 431 -14.03 3.34 23.98
CA ARG A 431 -14.21 1.89 24.13
C ARG A 431 -15.41 1.38 23.35
N LYS A 432 -16.54 2.10 23.36
CA LYS A 432 -17.73 1.78 22.58
C LYS A 432 -17.40 1.84 21.09
N PHE A 433 -16.79 2.93 20.62
CA PHE A 433 -16.45 3.11 19.21
C PHE A 433 -15.56 1.98 18.68
N GLN A 434 -14.45 1.67 19.37
CA GLN A 434 -13.52 0.62 18.90
C GLN A 434 -14.15 -0.78 18.89
N HIS A 435 -15.17 -1.02 19.72
CA HIS A 435 -15.87 -2.30 19.79
C HIS A 435 -16.94 -2.43 18.70
N ASP A 436 -17.71 -1.36 18.45
CA ASP A 436 -18.92 -1.43 17.65
C ASP A 436 -18.68 -1.06 16.17
N VAL A 437 -17.55 -0.39 15.84
CA VAL A 437 -17.27 0.00 14.47
C VAL A 437 -16.64 -1.14 13.66
N ASP A 438 -17.17 -1.39 12.46
CA ASP A 438 -16.63 -2.38 11.51
C ASP A 438 -15.62 -1.70 10.57
N ALA A 439 -14.38 -1.61 11.01
CA ALA A 439 -13.24 -1.14 10.21
C ALA A 439 -11.98 -1.94 10.55
N GLY A 440 -11.10 -2.11 9.58
CA GLY A 440 -9.87 -2.86 9.76
C GLY A 440 -8.87 -2.18 10.71
N GLN A 441 -8.87 -0.83 10.74
CA GLN A 441 -7.97 -0.04 11.58
C GLN A 441 -8.75 1.08 12.28
N VAL A 442 -8.57 1.20 13.58
CA VAL A 442 -9.30 2.18 14.41
C VAL A 442 -8.29 3.05 15.17
N GLY A 443 -8.40 4.38 14.99
CA GLY A 443 -7.63 5.37 15.73
C GLY A 443 -8.45 5.98 16.86
N ILE A 444 -7.86 6.06 18.06
CA ILE A 444 -8.41 6.85 19.18
C ILE A 444 -7.47 8.03 19.38
N ASN A 445 -7.94 9.23 19.02
CA ASN A 445 -7.13 10.45 18.95
C ASN A 445 -5.89 10.35 18.04
N VAL A 446 -5.93 9.41 17.08
CA VAL A 446 -4.90 9.21 16.05
C VAL A 446 -5.57 9.29 14.67
N PRO A 447 -5.23 10.29 13.83
CA PRO A 447 -5.95 10.52 12.58
C PRO A 447 -5.71 9.46 11.51
N ILE A 448 -4.50 8.91 11.45
CA ILE A 448 -4.09 7.90 10.46
C ILE A 448 -3.49 6.69 11.20
N PRO A 449 -4.33 5.73 11.62
CA PRO A 449 -3.90 4.63 12.49
C PRO A 449 -3.18 3.50 11.72
N VAL A 450 -2.24 3.84 10.84
CA VAL A 450 -1.37 2.85 10.16
C VAL A 450 -0.47 2.19 11.21
N PRO A 451 -0.60 0.87 11.42
CA PRO A 451 0.13 0.22 12.50
C PRO A 451 1.64 0.13 12.21
N LEU A 452 2.42 0.07 13.29
CA LEU A 452 3.82 -0.34 13.20
C LEU A 452 3.90 -1.81 12.75
N PRO A 453 5.01 -2.25 12.12
CA PRO A 453 5.13 -3.58 11.52
C PRO A 453 5.07 -4.77 12.46
N TYR A 454 4.94 -4.55 13.76
CA TYR A 454 4.59 -5.60 14.73
C TYR A 454 3.15 -6.11 14.56
N PHE A 455 2.30 -5.28 13.98
CA PHE A 455 0.92 -5.57 13.58
C PHE A 455 0.81 -5.50 12.06
N SER A 456 -0.24 -6.09 11.50
CA SER A 456 -0.47 -6.06 10.06
C SER A 456 -1.35 -4.90 9.66
N PHE A 457 -1.17 -4.38 8.43
CA PHE A 457 -2.07 -3.42 7.82
C PHE A 457 -3.32 -4.17 7.37
N THR A 458 -4.41 -3.95 8.07
CA THR A 458 -5.67 -4.67 7.92
C THR A 458 -6.71 -3.82 7.19
N GLY A 459 -7.75 -4.46 6.71
CA GLY A 459 -8.91 -3.83 6.10
C GLY A 459 -10.15 -4.68 6.36
N SER A 460 -11.31 -4.15 6.06
CA SER A 460 -12.60 -4.82 6.14
C SER A 460 -13.44 -4.52 4.90
N ARG A 461 -14.44 -5.36 4.62
CA ARG A 461 -15.46 -5.16 3.59
C ARG A 461 -14.86 -4.94 2.18
N ALA A 462 -15.31 -3.90 1.45
CA ALA A 462 -14.83 -3.63 0.09
C ALA A 462 -13.41 -3.03 0.02
N SER A 463 -12.78 -2.73 1.16
CA SER A 463 -11.43 -2.20 1.18
C SER A 463 -10.33 -3.27 1.10
N ILE A 464 -10.69 -4.55 1.12
CA ILE A 464 -9.74 -5.66 1.03
C ILE A 464 -10.33 -6.84 0.26
N ARG A 465 -9.46 -7.59 -0.42
CA ARG A 465 -9.71 -8.94 -0.93
C ARG A 465 -8.57 -9.86 -0.53
N GLY A 466 -8.91 -11.09 -0.21
CA GLY A 466 -8.03 -12.08 0.42
C GLY A 466 -8.05 -12.00 1.94
N ASP A 467 -7.68 -13.10 2.60
CA ASP A 467 -7.84 -13.28 4.05
C ASP A 467 -6.59 -12.89 4.85
N ILE A 468 -5.45 -12.69 4.18
CA ILE A 468 -4.16 -12.43 4.84
C ILE A 468 -3.69 -11.03 4.47
N ASN A 469 -3.39 -10.21 5.48
CA ASN A 469 -3.07 -8.80 5.36
C ASN A 469 -1.57 -8.55 5.14
N PHE A 470 -1.22 -7.26 4.87
CA PHE A 470 0.15 -6.84 4.57
C PHE A 470 1.03 -6.79 5.80
N TYR A 471 2.31 -7.03 5.62
CA TYR A 471 3.41 -7.03 6.57
C TYR A 471 3.08 -7.62 7.96
N GLY A 472 3.96 -7.46 8.94
CA GLY A 472 3.82 -8.08 10.25
C GLY A 472 3.73 -9.61 10.16
N LYS A 473 3.11 -10.23 11.15
CA LYS A 473 2.94 -11.69 11.19
C LYS A 473 2.13 -12.22 10.00
N GLN A 474 1.08 -11.51 9.60
CA GLN A 474 0.25 -11.93 8.46
C GLN A 474 0.99 -11.82 7.13
N GLY A 475 1.84 -10.80 6.93
CA GLY A 475 2.69 -10.70 5.76
C GLY A 475 3.62 -11.92 5.63
N VAL A 476 4.21 -12.37 6.75
CA VAL A 476 5.01 -13.60 6.76
C VAL A 476 4.16 -14.84 6.44
N GLN A 477 2.94 -14.92 6.99
CA GLN A 477 1.99 -15.99 6.67
C GLN A 477 1.59 -15.97 5.19
N PHE A 478 1.40 -14.79 4.62
CA PHE A 478 1.06 -14.64 3.20
C PHE A 478 2.14 -15.20 2.28
N TYR A 479 3.41 -14.94 2.58
CA TYR A 479 4.55 -15.35 1.75
C TYR A 479 5.10 -16.74 2.10
N THR A 480 4.49 -17.45 3.04
CA THR A 480 4.91 -18.79 3.44
C THR A 480 3.75 -19.78 3.45
N GLN A 481 4.08 -21.06 3.34
CA GLN A 481 3.14 -22.16 3.57
C GLN A 481 3.65 -23.05 4.71
N VAL A 482 2.72 -23.63 5.46
CA VAL A 482 3.03 -24.58 6.52
C VAL A 482 3.18 -25.96 5.91
N LYS A 483 4.26 -26.68 6.27
CA LYS A 483 4.43 -28.10 6.02
C LYS A 483 4.45 -28.81 7.35
N THR A 484 3.48 -29.68 7.60
CA THR A 484 3.39 -30.49 8.82
C THR A 484 4.06 -31.83 8.59
N ILE A 485 4.86 -32.28 9.53
CA ILE A 485 5.56 -33.54 9.54
C ILE A 485 5.12 -34.33 10.78
N SER A 486 4.70 -35.57 10.60
CA SER A 486 4.47 -36.54 11.67
C SER A 486 5.55 -37.60 11.60
N SER A 487 6.30 -37.80 12.64
CA SER A 487 7.41 -38.75 12.73
C SER A 487 7.10 -39.84 13.77
N ASN A 488 7.24 -41.08 13.40
CA ASN A 488 7.15 -42.19 14.34
C ASN A 488 8.56 -42.68 14.66
N TRP A 489 8.96 -42.58 15.93
CA TRP A 489 10.27 -42.94 16.42
C TRP A 489 10.33 -44.32 17.12
N ASN A 490 9.27 -45.17 16.96
CA ASN A 490 9.25 -46.49 17.56
C ASN A 490 10.41 -47.31 17.01
N PRO A 491 11.33 -47.79 17.85
CA PRO A 491 12.49 -48.60 17.41
C PRO A 491 12.09 -50.03 16.96
N LYS A 492 10.88 -50.44 17.26
CA LYS A 492 10.40 -51.83 17.01
C LYS A 492 9.03 -51.77 16.34
N PHE A 493 9.03 -51.64 15.03
CA PHE A 493 7.78 -51.80 14.26
C PHE A 493 7.40 -53.31 14.26
N LYS A 494 6.26 -53.65 14.86
CA LYS A 494 5.69 -54.99 14.74
C LYS A 494 5.15 -55.15 13.32
N ASN A 495 5.61 -56.17 12.60
CA ASN A 495 5.04 -56.52 11.31
C ASN A 495 3.72 -57.26 11.54
N THR A 496 2.63 -56.53 11.63
CA THR A 496 1.27 -57.06 11.83
C THR A 496 0.53 -57.31 10.52
N GLY A 497 1.23 -57.25 9.39
CA GLY A 497 0.62 -57.29 8.06
C GLY A 497 0.01 -55.93 7.67
N ALA A 498 -0.50 -55.86 6.43
CA ALA A 498 -1.18 -54.66 5.97
C ALA A 498 -2.56 -54.52 6.64
N THR A 499 -2.85 -53.37 7.21
CA THR A 499 -4.20 -53.02 7.67
C THR A 499 -4.80 -51.95 6.75
N VAL A 500 -6.04 -52.18 6.34
CA VAL A 500 -6.82 -51.24 5.50
C VAL A 500 -7.73 -50.35 6.34
N ASN A 501 -7.74 -50.55 7.65
CA ASN A 501 -8.49 -49.70 8.58
C ASN A 501 -7.76 -48.39 8.82
N MET A 502 -8.53 -47.32 9.02
CA MET A 502 -7.96 -46.01 9.41
C MET A 502 -7.22 -46.16 10.74
N PRO A 503 -5.96 -45.72 10.84
CA PRO A 503 -5.21 -45.79 12.11
C PRO A 503 -5.87 -44.92 13.16
N ILE A 504 -6.04 -45.43 14.38
CA ILE A 504 -6.49 -44.70 15.54
C ILE A 504 -5.24 -44.30 16.32
N LEU A 505 -4.85 -43.04 16.21
CA LEU A 505 -3.73 -42.49 16.98
C LEU A 505 -4.11 -42.43 18.45
N GLY A 506 -3.20 -42.79 19.36
CA GLY A 506 -3.40 -42.73 20.82
C GLY A 506 -3.93 -44.02 21.47
N LYS A 507 -4.16 -45.10 20.75
CA LYS A 507 -4.23 -46.46 21.36
C LYS A 507 -2.83 -47.01 21.40
N ASP A 508 -2.31 -47.28 22.61
CA ASP A 508 -1.09 -48.04 22.81
C ASP A 508 -1.30 -49.44 22.15
N GLN A 509 -0.54 -49.73 21.09
CA GLN A 509 -0.48 -51.02 20.46
C GLN A 509 0.72 -51.79 20.96
#